data_27294c3ee0793fb42508d003542615d3
#
_entry.id   27294c3ee0793fb42508d003542615d3
#
_cell.length_a   1.000
_cell.length_b   1.000
_cell.length_c   1.000
_cell.angle_alpha   90.00
_cell.angle_beta   90.00
_cell.angle_gamma   90.00
#
_symmetry.space_group_name_H-M   'P 1'
#
loop_
_entity.id
_entity.type
_entity.pdbx_description
1 polymer ?
#
loop_
_entity_poly.entity_id
_entity_poly.type
_entity_poly.pdbx_seq_one_letter_code
_entity_poly.pdbx_strand_id
1 'polypeptide(L)'
;LSTDDYAYYYECNFPSFPFTVKYEWEIKCNNGLIGYQSFLPQTDFQQGVEQATYRIELPAGQECRYRELNTGGKNIQVTKSTGTDGQQVIEVTASKLLPVQKEPFGPDFAKLFPRIYFAPSAFKYDKSEGDMSTWQKYGEWQYKLLDGRDELTEPFRNKLHGLTAHCSTDREKVKAIYDYLAKTTRYVSIQLGIGGLQPIAASDVCRTGFGD
;
A
#
# COMPACT_ATOMS: atom_id res chain seq x y z
N LEU A 1 6.51 1.74 -15.41
CA LEU A 1 5.65 1.20 -14.36
C LEU A 1 4.72 0.16 -14.99
N SER A 2 4.71 -1.04 -14.44
CA SER A 2 3.76 -2.10 -14.81
C SER A 2 3.03 -2.55 -13.55
N THR A 3 1.69 -2.59 -13.60
CA THR A 3 0.82 -2.92 -12.47
C THR A 3 -0.31 -3.83 -12.93
N ASP A 4 -0.86 -4.61 -12.02
CA ASP A 4 -2.04 -5.47 -12.20
C ASP A 4 -3.35 -4.83 -11.70
N ASP A 5 -3.29 -3.54 -11.36
CA ASP A 5 -4.47 -2.80 -10.93
C ASP A 5 -5.41 -2.48 -12.10
N TYR A 6 -6.70 -2.56 -11.83
CA TYR A 6 -7.77 -2.14 -12.71
C TYR A 6 -8.59 -1.04 -12.03
N ALA A 7 -8.96 -0.02 -12.78
CA ALA A 7 -9.84 1.04 -12.30
C ALA A 7 -11.15 1.02 -13.12
N TYR A 8 -12.26 1.00 -12.41
CA TYR A 8 -13.58 1.24 -12.99
C TYR A 8 -14.03 2.62 -12.54
N TYR A 9 -14.48 3.43 -13.48
CA TYR A 9 -15.02 4.74 -13.17
C TYR A 9 -16.34 4.97 -13.92
N TYR A 10 -17.19 5.76 -13.31
CA TYR A 10 -18.43 6.22 -13.89
C TYR A 10 -18.49 7.74 -13.80
N GLU A 11 -18.65 8.39 -14.93
CA GLU A 11 -18.77 9.83 -15.03
C GLU A 11 -20.25 10.23 -14.91
N CYS A 12 -20.56 10.96 -13.84
CA CYS A 12 -21.90 11.46 -13.58
C CYS A 12 -22.10 12.82 -14.23
N ASN A 13 -22.75 12.85 -15.38
CA ASN A 13 -23.09 14.09 -16.08
C ASN A 13 -24.59 14.40 -15.88
N PHE A 14 -24.90 15.24 -14.90
CA PHE A 14 -26.26 15.65 -14.59
C PHE A 14 -26.52 17.11 -14.99
N PRO A 15 -27.70 17.40 -15.58
CA PRO A 15 -28.00 18.74 -16.09
C PRO A 15 -28.32 19.77 -15.00
N SER A 16 -28.54 19.35 -13.76
CA SER A 16 -28.92 20.22 -12.65
C SER A 16 -28.29 19.84 -11.32
N PHE A 17 -28.09 20.85 -10.46
CA PHE A 17 -27.56 20.68 -9.10
C PHE A 17 -28.56 21.20 -8.06
N PRO A 18 -28.57 20.66 -6.83
CA PRO A 18 -27.76 19.54 -6.37
C PRO A 18 -28.32 18.18 -6.87
N PHE A 19 -27.47 17.19 -6.96
CA PHE A 19 -27.87 15.79 -7.20
C PHE A 19 -27.16 14.86 -6.22
N THR A 20 -27.75 13.68 -5.99
CA THR A 20 -27.19 12.65 -5.11
C THR A 20 -26.76 11.44 -5.95
N VAL A 21 -25.58 10.92 -5.69
CA VAL A 21 -25.10 9.67 -6.25
C VAL A 21 -25.01 8.63 -5.14
N LYS A 22 -25.59 7.45 -5.37
CA LYS A 22 -25.41 6.28 -4.51
C LYS A 22 -24.62 5.24 -5.27
N TYR A 23 -23.60 4.68 -4.65
CA TYR A 23 -22.84 3.56 -5.16
C TYR A 23 -22.61 2.52 -4.06
N GLU A 24 -22.46 1.26 -4.47
CA GLU A 24 -22.24 0.14 -3.57
C GLU A 24 -21.29 -0.84 -4.26
N TRP A 25 -20.33 -1.37 -3.51
CA TRP A 25 -19.40 -2.39 -4.01
C TRP A 25 -19.04 -3.37 -2.91
N GLU A 26 -18.69 -4.59 -3.32
CA GLU A 26 -18.16 -5.65 -2.46
C GLU A 26 -16.83 -6.14 -3.01
N ILE A 27 -15.83 -6.29 -2.16
CA ILE A 27 -14.53 -6.85 -2.49
C ILE A 27 -14.32 -8.12 -1.68
N LYS A 28 -14.17 -9.28 -2.37
CA LYS A 28 -13.82 -10.55 -1.74
C LYS A 28 -12.35 -10.85 -1.97
N CYS A 29 -11.57 -10.87 -0.89
CA CYS A 29 -10.16 -11.18 -0.95
C CYS A 29 -9.93 -12.64 -0.49
N ASN A 30 -9.71 -13.54 -1.44
CA ASN A 30 -9.47 -14.95 -1.16
C ASN A 30 -7.99 -15.25 -0.89
N ASN A 31 -7.09 -14.39 -1.34
CA ASN A 31 -5.65 -14.57 -1.20
C ASN A 31 -4.96 -13.19 -1.13
N GLY A 32 -4.28 -12.98 -0.02
CA GLY A 32 -3.30 -11.92 0.04
C GLY A 32 -3.81 -10.50 0.18
N LEU A 33 -4.30 -10.14 1.35
CA LEU A 33 -4.56 -8.75 1.68
C LEU A 33 -3.59 -8.29 2.78
N ILE A 34 -2.63 -7.43 2.41
CA ILE A 34 -1.71 -6.81 3.37
C ILE A 34 -2.42 -5.71 4.16
N GLY A 35 -3.38 -5.02 3.56
CA GLY A 35 -4.16 -3.97 4.20
C GLY A 35 -5.53 -3.79 3.57
N TYR A 36 -6.47 -3.28 4.36
CA TYR A 36 -7.81 -2.93 3.88
C TYR A 36 -7.82 -1.53 3.30
N GLN A 37 -8.71 -1.30 2.35
CA GLN A 37 -8.95 0.04 1.84
C GLN A 37 -9.35 0.97 2.99
N SER A 38 -8.81 2.19 3.00
CA SER A 38 -9.19 3.19 3.99
C SER A 38 -10.64 3.62 3.78
N PHE A 39 -11.37 3.83 4.86
CA PHE A 39 -12.66 4.52 4.79
C PHE A 39 -12.40 6.01 4.62
N LEU A 40 -12.77 6.54 3.47
CA LEU A 40 -12.67 7.94 3.10
C LEU A 40 -14.03 8.38 2.54
N PRO A 41 -14.95 8.81 3.39
CA PRO A 41 -16.34 9.11 2.98
C PRO A 41 -16.45 10.32 2.06
N GLN A 42 -15.54 11.28 2.17
CA GLN A 42 -15.46 12.46 1.30
C GLN A 42 -14.16 12.37 0.48
N THR A 43 -14.25 12.48 -0.83
CA THR A 43 -13.12 12.32 -1.75
C THR A 43 -12.70 13.63 -2.41
N ASP A 44 -13.52 14.70 -2.27
CA ASP A 44 -13.22 16.00 -2.83
C ASP A 44 -13.84 17.13 -1.99
N PHE A 45 -13.36 18.36 -2.23
CA PHE A 45 -13.98 19.59 -1.72
C PHE A 45 -15.37 19.79 -2.31
N GLN A 46 -16.22 20.53 -1.60
CA GLN A 46 -17.61 20.83 -1.98
C GLN A 46 -18.52 19.57 -2.07
N GLN A 47 -18.03 18.43 -1.62
CA GLN A 47 -18.78 17.19 -1.56
C GLN A 47 -19.36 16.99 -0.16
N GLY A 48 -20.67 17.00 -0.03
CA GLY A 48 -21.36 16.52 1.18
C GLY A 48 -21.60 15.01 1.09
N VAL A 49 -21.77 14.37 2.25
CA VAL A 49 -22.11 12.93 2.31
C VAL A 49 -23.37 12.78 3.14
N GLU A 50 -24.42 12.29 2.54
CA GLU A 50 -25.67 12.00 3.24
C GLU A 50 -25.49 10.78 4.15
N GLN A 51 -24.95 9.69 3.59
CA GLN A 51 -24.63 8.47 4.30
C GLN A 51 -23.48 7.72 3.61
N ALA A 52 -22.55 7.19 4.39
CA ALA A 52 -21.55 6.24 3.94
C ALA A 52 -21.39 5.13 4.95
N THR A 53 -21.25 3.90 4.48
CA THR A 53 -20.99 2.72 5.31
C THR A 53 -19.82 1.95 4.75
N TYR A 54 -18.95 1.49 5.63
CA TYR A 54 -17.85 0.61 5.28
C TYR A 54 -17.82 -0.56 6.25
N ARG A 55 -17.82 -1.77 5.73
CA ARG A 55 -17.90 -3.00 6.51
C ARG A 55 -16.76 -3.92 6.15
N ILE A 56 -16.06 -4.42 7.16
CA ILE A 56 -15.00 -5.42 7.04
C ILE A 56 -15.48 -6.66 7.79
N GLU A 57 -15.48 -7.80 7.12
CA GLU A 57 -15.74 -9.10 7.71
C GLU A 57 -14.45 -9.92 7.68
N LEU A 58 -14.05 -10.44 8.83
CA LEU A 58 -12.84 -11.20 9.05
C LEU A 58 -13.18 -12.60 9.51
N PRO A 59 -12.47 -13.63 9.05
CA PRO A 59 -12.60 -14.97 9.61
C PRO A 59 -12.43 -14.98 11.13
N ALA A 60 -13.00 -15.98 11.78
CA ALA A 60 -12.83 -16.18 13.21
C ALA A 60 -11.35 -16.25 13.60
N GLY A 61 -10.98 -15.60 14.69
CA GLY A 61 -9.60 -15.55 15.20
C GLY A 61 -8.68 -14.54 14.50
N GLN A 62 -9.14 -13.85 13.47
CA GLN A 62 -8.39 -12.75 12.88
C GLN A 62 -8.76 -11.41 13.51
N GLU A 63 -7.77 -10.56 13.68
CA GLU A 63 -7.93 -9.22 14.25
C GLU A 63 -7.57 -8.15 13.23
N CYS A 64 -8.34 -7.06 13.25
CA CYS A 64 -8.03 -5.85 12.50
C CYS A 64 -7.98 -4.66 13.45
N ARG A 65 -6.92 -3.89 13.33
CA ARG A 65 -6.73 -2.61 14.02
C ARG A 65 -7.22 -1.49 13.11
N TYR A 66 -7.62 -0.38 13.72
CA TYR A 66 -7.94 0.82 12.95
C TYR A 66 -7.40 2.08 13.63
N ARG A 67 -7.25 3.12 12.84
CA ARG A 67 -6.84 4.45 13.30
C ARG A 67 -7.70 5.50 12.64
N GLU A 68 -8.31 6.33 13.46
CA GLU A 68 -9.14 7.45 13.04
C GLU A 68 -8.32 8.72 12.89
N LEU A 69 -8.58 9.47 11.83
CA LEU A 69 -8.03 10.81 11.59
C LEU A 69 -9.16 11.76 11.21
N ASN A 70 -9.15 12.94 11.81
CA ASN A 70 -10.09 14.04 11.55
C ASN A 70 -11.58 13.65 11.71
N THR A 71 -11.87 12.69 12.57
CA THR A 71 -13.26 12.21 12.84
C THR A 71 -13.95 12.99 13.95
N GLY A 72 -13.18 13.69 14.81
CA GLY A 72 -13.71 14.44 15.95
C GLY A 72 -14.80 15.46 15.55
N GLY A 73 -15.89 15.47 16.29
CA GLY A 73 -17.02 16.36 16.03
C GLY A 73 -17.86 16.05 14.79
N LYS A 74 -17.61 14.94 14.10
CA LYS A 74 -18.36 14.47 12.94
C LYS A 74 -19.23 13.27 13.30
N ASN A 75 -20.33 13.10 12.57
CA ASN A 75 -21.21 11.93 12.72
C ASN A 75 -20.58 10.70 12.10
N ILE A 76 -19.51 10.20 12.70
CA ILE A 76 -18.80 9.00 12.29
C ILE A 76 -18.71 8.06 13.50
N GLN A 77 -19.07 6.81 13.29
CA GLN A 77 -19.05 5.78 14.33
C GLN A 77 -18.36 4.52 13.80
N VAL A 78 -17.55 3.92 14.66
CA VAL A 78 -16.93 2.61 14.42
C VAL A 78 -17.48 1.62 15.41
N THR A 79 -18.07 0.54 14.94
CA THR A 79 -18.58 -0.55 15.76
C THR A 79 -17.82 -1.84 15.47
N LYS A 80 -17.60 -2.64 16.51
CA LYS A 80 -17.06 -3.99 16.40
C LYS A 80 -18.10 -4.97 16.94
N SER A 81 -18.32 -6.04 16.19
CA SER A 81 -19.22 -7.13 16.60
C SER A 81 -18.67 -8.48 16.18
N THR A 82 -19.22 -9.54 16.77
CA THR A 82 -18.90 -10.91 16.39
C THR A 82 -20.15 -11.51 15.75
N GLY A 83 -20.00 -12.03 14.55
CA GLY A 83 -21.08 -12.72 13.84
C GLY A 83 -21.37 -14.13 14.39
N THR A 84 -22.37 -14.79 13.83
CA THR A 84 -22.85 -16.11 14.30
C THR A 84 -21.80 -17.21 14.23
N ASP A 85 -20.90 -17.12 13.24
CA ASP A 85 -19.84 -18.10 13.00
C ASP A 85 -18.50 -17.69 13.64
N GLY A 86 -18.53 -16.75 14.61
CA GLY A 86 -17.34 -16.24 15.28
C GLY A 86 -16.51 -15.26 14.43
N GLN A 87 -16.99 -14.89 13.26
CA GLN A 87 -16.34 -13.88 12.41
C GLN A 87 -16.34 -12.51 13.09
N GLN A 88 -15.26 -11.77 12.95
CA GLN A 88 -15.18 -10.39 13.41
C GLN A 88 -15.75 -9.45 12.36
N VAL A 89 -16.59 -8.53 12.79
CA VAL A 89 -17.16 -7.50 11.91
C VAL A 89 -16.77 -6.13 12.44
N ILE A 90 -16.19 -5.32 11.59
CA ILE A 90 -15.96 -3.90 11.84
C ILE A 90 -16.86 -3.11 10.90
N GLU A 91 -17.71 -2.30 11.42
CA GLU A 91 -18.58 -1.43 10.64
C GLU A 91 -18.32 0.03 10.98
N VAL A 92 -18.14 0.84 9.95
CA VAL A 92 -18.04 2.29 10.05
C VAL A 92 -19.22 2.92 9.36
N THR A 93 -19.86 3.84 10.05
CA THR A 93 -20.93 4.65 9.48
C THR A 93 -20.56 6.12 9.56
N ALA A 94 -20.85 6.86 8.50
CA ALA A 94 -20.78 8.31 8.48
C ALA A 94 -22.09 8.87 7.95
N SER A 95 -22.57 9.95 8.52
CA SER A 95 -23.81 10.56 8.07
C SER A 95 -23.77 12.08 8.18
N LYS A 96 -24.48 12.75 7.26
CA LYS A 96 -24.69 14.21 7.25
C LYS A 96 -23.35 14.97 7.34
N LEU A 97 -22.32 14.51 6.62
CA LEU A 97 -21.07 15.24 6.52
C LEU A 97 -21.26 16.44 5.60
N LEU A 98 -20.99 17.62 6.12
CA LEU A 98 -21.10 18.84 5.35
C LEU A 98 -19.95 18.98 4.36
N PRO A 99 -20.17 19.61 3.21
CA PRO A 99 -19.12 19.91 2.25
C PRO A 99 -18.09 20.89 2.86
N VAL A 100 -16.83 20.64 2.57
CA VAL A 100 -15.72 21.52 2.94
C VAL A 100 -15.38 22.41 1.77
N GLN A 101 -15.31 23.71 1.98
CA GLN A 101 -14.90 24.66 0.96
C GLN A 101 -13.37 24.65 0.85
N LYS A 102 -12.87 24.70 -0.39
CA LYS A 102 -11.43 24.87 -0.63
C LYS A 102 -11.05 26.33 -0.43
N GLU A 103 -10.11 26.55 0.47
CA GLU A 103 -9.53 27.88 0.68
C GLU A 103 -8.20 28.03 -0.06
N PRO A 104 -7.94 29.18 -0.70
CA PRO A 104 -6.62 29.48 -1.25
C PRO A 104 -5.56 29.40 -0.14
N PHE A 105 -4.47 28.66 -0.38
CA PHE A 105 -3.40 28.42 0.61
C PHE A 105 -3.84 27.72 1.89
N GLY A 106 -5.04 27.14 1.91
CA GLY A 106 -5.57 26.33 3.03
C GLY A 106 -4.82 25.01 3.20
N PRO A 107 -5.13 24.26 4.28
CA PRO A 107 -4.54 22.96 4.53
C PRO A 107 -4.84 21.94 3.45
N ASP A 108 -3.94 20.97 3.29
CA ASP A 108 -4.16 19.84 2.39
C ASP A 108 -5.40 19.03 2.75
N PHE A 109 -5.99 18.40 1.74
CA PHE A 109 -7.10 17.46 1.85
C PHE A 109 -6.91 16.45 2.99
N ALA A 110 -5.73 15.84 3.10
CA ALA A 110 -5.42 14.84 4.12
C ALA A 110 -5.52 15.34 5.58
N LYS A 111 -5.43 16.66 5.80
CA LYS A 111 -5.53 17.30 7.12
C LYS A 111 -6.94 17.69 7.51
N LEU A 112 -7.86 17.75 6.55
CA LEU A 112 -9.22 18.26 6.76
C LEU A 112 -10.26 17.14 6.76
N PHE A 113 -10.09 16.15 5.88
CA PHE A 113 -11.11 15.16 5.64
C PHE A 113 -11.00 13.96 6.58
N PRO A 114 -12.13 13.42 7.03
CA PRO A 114 -12.14 12.25 7.90
C PRO A 114 -11.62 11.03 7.15
N ARG A 115 -10.81 10.25 7.84
CA ARG A 115 -10.27 9.00 7.30
C ARG A 115 -10.08 7.98 8.40
N ILE A 116 -10.37 6.72 8.09
CA ILE A 116 -10.07 5.61 8.97
C ILE A 116 -9.23 4.60 8.21
N TYR A 117 -8.05 4.31 8.75
CA TYR A 117 -7.16 3.28 8.25
C TYR A 117 -7.41 1.97 8.96
N PHE A 118 -7.27 0.87 8.23
CA PHE A 118 -7.44 -0.48 8.75
C PHE A 118 -6.22 -1.32 8.42
N ALA A 119 -5.80 -2.15 9.37
CA ALA A 119 -4.68 -3.06 9.19
C ALA A 119 -4.96 -4.39 9.89
N PRO A 120 -4.92 -5.52 9.20
CA PRO A 120 -4.99 -6.83 9.83
C PRO A 120 -3.76 -7.03 10.72
N SER A 121 -3.90 -7.83 11.79
CA SER A 121 -2.73 -8.21 12.59
C SER A 121 -1.90 -9.28 11.90
N ALA A 122 -2.54 -10.27 11.31
CA ALA A 122 -1.90 -11.30 10.49
C ALA A 122 -2.45 -11.25 9.07
N PHE A 123 -1.62 -11.56 8.10
CA PHE A 123 -2.01 -11.58 6.70
C PHE A 123 -1.25 -12.67 5.94
N LYS A 124 -1.81 -13.04 4.79
CA LYS A 124 -1.17 -13.92 3.84
C LYS A 124 -1.13 -13.20 2.48
N TYR A 125 0.06 -13.12 1.90
CA TYR A 125 0.23 -12.49 0.59
C TYR A 125 1.06 -13.38 -0.31
N ASP A 126 0.47 -13.78 -1.44
CA ASP A 126 1.02 -14.82 -2.31
C ASP A 126 1.29 -16.11 -1.49
N LYS A 127 2.52 -16.58 -1.43
CA LYS A 127 2.93 -17.77 -0.67
C LYS A 127 3.52 -17.45 0.70
N SER A 128 3.57 -16.16 1.08
CA SER A 128 4.16 -15.73 2.35
C SER A 128 3.08 -15.38 3.38
N GLU A 129 3.37 -15.63 4.63
CA GLU A 129 2.56 -15.22 5.78
C GLU A 129 3.30 -14.16 6.57
N GLY A 130 2.60 -13.09 6.92
CA GLY A 130 3.17 -11.96 7.63
C GLY A 130 2.32 -11.56 8.85
N ASP A 131 2.95 -10.83 9.75
CA ASP A 131 2.33 -10.25 10.94
C ASP A 131 2.72 -8.77 11.03
N MET A 132 1.72 -7.89 11.03
CA MET A 132 1.93 -6.46 11.21
C MET A 132 1.40 -5.94 12.55
N SER A 133 1.29 -6.82 13.54
CA SER A 133 0.91 -6.41 14.90
C SER A 133 1.93 -5.46 15.53
N THR A 134 3.20 -5.56 15.13
CA THR A 134 4.29 -4.64 15.49
C THR A 134 5.14 -4.29 14.27
N TRP A 135 5.84 -3.17 14.32
CA TRP A 135 6.80 -2.78 13.28
C TRP A 135 7.92 -3.80 13.09
N GLN A 136 8.35 -4.41 14.19
CA GLN A 136 9.40 -5.43 14.14
C GLN A 136 8.95 -6.65 13.35
N LYS A 137 7.79 -7.21 13.65
CA LYS A 137 7.25 -8.38 12.94
C LYS A 137 7.00 -8.10 11.45
N TYR A 138 6.49 -6.91 11.14
CA TYR A 138 6.35 -6.49 9.76
C TYR A 138 7.71 -6.37 9.07
N GLY A 139 8.70 -5.79 9.74
CA GLY A 139 10.07 -5.70 9.24
C GLY A 139 10.74 -7.06 9.03
N GLU A 140 10.52 -8.02 9.94
CA GLU A 140 10.99 -9.40 9.80
C GLU A 140 10.37 -10.09 8.57
N TRP A 141 9.09 -9.85 8.30
CA TRP A 141 8.45 -10.35 7.09
C TRP A 141 9.04 -9.70 5.84
N GLN A 142 9.21 -8.39 5.81
CA GLN A 142 9.86 -7.68 4.71
C GLN A 142 11.30 -8.18 4.48
N TYR A 143 12.04 -8.38 5.55
CA TYR A 143 13.42 -8.88 5.46
C TYR A 143 13.49 -10.27 4.81
N LYS A 144 12.54 -11.17 5.14
CA LYS A 144 12.45 -12.49 4.51
C LYS A 144 12.22 -12.43 2.99
N LEU A 145 11.55 -11.39 2.50
CA LEU A 145 11.38 -11.20 1.05
C LEU A 145 12.70 -10.85 0.35
N LEU A 146 13.68 -10.31 1.09
CA LEU A 146 14.99 -9.92 0.57
C LEU A 146 16.01 -11.07 0.64
N ASP A 147 15.71 -12.15 1.37
CA ASP A 147 16.63 -13.25 1.60
C ASP A 147 17.09 -13.88 0.27
N GLY A 148 18.42 -13.98 0.10
CA GLY A 148 19.04 -14.47 -1.13
C GLY A 148 18.91 -13.58 -2.37
N ARG A 149 18.28 -12.40 -2.25
CA ARG A 149 18.10 -11.49 -3.40
C ARG A 149 19.34 -10.69 -3.77
N ASP A 150 20.30 -10.58 -2.88
CA ASP A 150 21.59 -9.89 -3.06
C ASP A 150 22.73 -10.81 -3.55
N GLU A 151 22.44 -12.09 -3.75
CA GLU A 151 23.46 -13.03 -4.22
C GLU A 151 23.91 -12.73 -5.64
N LEU A 152 25.25 -12.66 -5.80
CA LEU A 152 25.90 -12.43 -7.07
C LEU A 152 26.54 -13.71 -7.60
N THR A 153 26.50 -13.92 -8.91
CA THR A 153 27.22 -15.02 -9.57
C THR A 153 28.71 -14.81 -9.49
N GLU A 154 29.49 -15.89 -9.45
CA GLU A 154 30.95 -15.84 -9.45
C GLU A 154 31.57 -15.00 -10.61
N PRO A 155 31.11 -15.13 -11.85
CA PRO A 155 31.66 -14.29 -12.93
C PRO A 155 31.42 -12.79 -12.66
N PHE A 156 30.31 -12.45 -12.02
CA PHE A 156 30.00 -11.05 -11.70
C PHE A 156 30.83 -10.55 -10.51
N ARG A 157 31.02 -11.37 -9.48
CA ARG A 157 31.93 -11.05 -8.36
C ARG A 157 33.36 -10.77 -8.90
N ASN A 158 33.88 -11.62 -9.77
CA ASN A 158 35.18 -11.45 -10.39
C ASN A 158 35.26 -10.14 -11.19
N LYS A 159 34.21 -9.77 -11.90
CA LYS A 159 34.12 -8.49 -12.59
C LYS A 159 34.23 -7.31 -11.65
N LEU A 160 33.49 -7.34 -10.50
CA LEU A 160 33.55 -6.29 -9.49
C LEU A 160 34.95 -6.20 -8.85
N HIS A 161 35.60 -7.31 -8.59
CA HIS A 161 36.97 -7.33 -8.11
C HIS A 161 37.94 -6.67 -9.13
N GLY A 162 37.77 -6.94 -10.42
CA GLY A 162 38.53 -6.26 -11.46
C GLY A 162 38.27 -4.74 -11.50
N LEU A 163 37.03 -4.32 -11.38
CA LEU A 163 36.67 -2.90 -11.34
C LEU A 163 37.30 -2.15 -10.16
N THR A 164 37.46 -2.80 -9.03
CA THR A 164 37.96 -2.19 -7.78
C THR A 164 39.43 -2.43 -7.52
N ALA A 165 40.11 -3.18 -8.38
CA ALA A 165 41.53 -3.58 -8.19
C ALA A 165 42.50 -2.39 -8.04
N HIS A 166 42.18 -1.26 -8.65
CA HIS A 166 43.00 -0.04 -8.61
C HIS A 166 42.56 0.97 -7.54
N CYS A 167 41.51 0.66 -6.79
CA CYS A 167 40.99 1.53 -5.77
C CYS A 167 41.77 1.34 -4.47
N SER A 168 42.30 2.45 -3.92
CA SER A 168 43.08 2.47 -2.70
C SER A 168 42.22 2.61 -1.43
N THR A 169 41.00 3.20 -1.57
CA THR A 169 40.08 3.48 -0.47
C THR A 169 38.72 2.85 -0.73
N ASP A 170 37.98 2.59 0.34
CA ASP A 170 36.60 2.07 0.23
C ASP A 170 35.67 3.06 -0.49
N ARG A 171 35.90 4.36 -0.35
CA ARG A 171 35.16 5.39 -1.07
C ARG A 171 35.34 5.28 -2.58
N GLU A 172 36.56 5.01 -3.04
CA GLU A 172 36.88 4.79 -4.47
C GLU A 172 36.19 3.52 -4.97
N LYS A 173 36.25 2.43 -4.19
CA LYS A 173 35.56 1.17 -4.52
C LYS A 173 34.05 1.36 -4.67
N VAL A 174 33.43 2.02 -3.69
CA VAL A 174 31.98 2.34 -3.72
C VAL A 174 31.64 3.17 -4.94
N LYS A 175 32.45 4.20 -5.25
CA LYS A 175 32.24 5.04 -6.43
C LYS A 175 32.34 4.24 -7.73
N ALA A 176 33.35 3.38 -7.86
CA ALA A 176 33.57 2.56 -9.06
C ALA A 176 32.38 1.61 -9.31
N ILE A 177 31.89 0.95 -8.24
CA ILE A 177 30.74 0.05 -8.31
C ILE A 177 29.46 0.83 -8.64
N TYR A 178 29.23 1.98 -8.01
CA TYR A 178 28.08 2.82 -8.27
C TYR A 178 28.06 3.34 -9.72
N ASP A 179 29.19 3.84 -10.21
CA ASP A 179 29.33 4.32 -11.58
C ASP A 179 29.07 3.19 -12.60
N TYR A 180 29.51 1.99 -12.28
CA TYR A 180 29.24 0.80 -13.09
C TYR A 180 27.74 0.50 -13.10
N LEU A 181 27.10 0.42 -11.91
CA LEU A 181 25.66 0.19 -11.79
C LEU A 181 24.86 1.21 -12.60
N ALA A 182 25.14 2.49 -12.41
CA ALA A 182 24.44 3.59 -13.07
C ALA A 182 24.55 3.57 -14.60
N LYS A 183 25.68 3.05 -15.14
CA LYS A 183 25.93 2.96 -16.59
C LYS A 183 25.35 1.71 -17.22
N THR A 184 25.24 0.61 -16.48
CA THR A 184 24.95 -0.71 -17.06
C THR A 184 23.57 -1.22 -16.72
N THR A 185 22.89 -0.61 -15.76
CA THR A 185 21.55 -1.02 -15.35
C THR A 185 20.52 0.08 -15.53
N ARG A 186 19.26 -0.32 -15.57
CA ARG A 186 18.11 0.56 -15.66
C ARG A 186 17.05 0.17 -14.63
N TYR A 187 16.54 1.16 -13.91
CA TYR A 187 15.40 0.94 -13.03
C TYR A 187 14.12 0.70 -13.86
N VAL A 188 13.45 -0.38 -13.55
CA VAL A 188 12.12 -0.71 -14.12
C VAL A 188 11.23 -1.15 -12.99
N SER A 189 10.28 -0.33 -12.60
CA SER A 189 9.31 -0.68 -11.57
C SER A 189 8.33 -1.72 -12.09
N ILE A 190 8.26 -2.86 -11.43
CA ILE A 190 7.32 -3.95 -11.71
C ILE A 190 6.48 -4.17 -10.45
N GLN A 191 5.19 -3.83 -10.54
CA GLN A 191 4.26 -3.91 -9.41
C GLN A 191 3.17 -4.96 -9.67
N LEU A 192 3.59 -6.17 -10.05
CA LEU A 192 2.72 -7.31 -10.28
C LEU A 192 2.81 -8.27 -9.10
N GLY A 193 1.72 -8.42 -8.36
CA GLY A 193 1.66 -9.29 -7.20
C GLY A 193 2.79 -9.04 -6.20
N ILE A 194 3.49 -10.10 -5.79
CA ILE A 194 4.61 -10.01 -4.85
C ILE A 194 5.77 -9.15 -5.37
N GLY A 195 5.91 -8.98 -6.68
CA GLY A 195 6.93 -8.13 -7.29
C GLY A 195 6.80 -6.65 -6.93
N GLY A 196 5.63 -6.19 -6.43
CA GLY A 196 5.48 -4.86 -5.85
C GLY A 196 6.14 -4.69 -4.47
N LEU A 197 6.60 -5.78 -3.85
CA LEU A 197 7.14 -5.81 -2.48
C LEU A 197 8.50 -6.52 -2.38
N GLN A 198 8.80 -7.40 -3.32
CA GLN A 198 10.02 -8.18 -3.39
C GLN A 198 10.85 -7.74 -4.60
N PRO A 199 12.11 -7.32 -4.41
CA PRO A 199 12.95 -6.90 -5.52
C PRO A 199 13.33 -8.07 -6.43
N ILE A 200 13.69 -7.75 -7.66
CA ILE A 200 14.30 -8.71 -8.59
C ILE A 200 15.66 -9.16 -8.02
N ALA A 201 15.98 -10.45 -8.14
CA ALA A 201 17.25 -10.96 -7.66
C ALA A 201 18.44 -10.26 -8.34
N ALA A 202 19.48 -9.93 -7.57
CA ALA A 202 20.67 -9.25 -8.09
C ALA A 202 21.34 -10.00 -9.24
N SER A 203 21.35 -11.34 -9.20
CA SER A 203 21.84 -12.19 -10.29
C SER A 203 21.09 -11.97 -11.61
N ASP A 204 19.75 -11.79 -11.53
CA ASP A 204 18.94 -11.50 -12.72
C ASP A 204 19.17 -10.07 -13.22
N VAL A 205 19.27 -9.08 -12.32
CA VAL A 205 19.62 -7.70 -12.68
C VAL A 205 20.99 -7.66 -13.38
N CYS A 206 21.96 -8.42 -12.88
CA CYS A 206 23.28 -8.53 -13.52
C CYS A 206 23.23 -9.12 -14.92
N ARG A 207 22.30 -10.04 -15.16
CA ARG A 207 22.10 -10.72 -16.45
C ARG A 207 21.31 -9.88 -17.44
N THR A 208 20.25 -9.20 -16.97
CA THR A 208 19.28 -8.50 -17.84
C THR A 208 19.57 -7.01 -17.98
N GLY A 209 20.28 -6.42 -17.02
CA GLY A 209 20.57 -4.99 -16.98
C GLY A 209 19.40 -4.13 -16.51
N PHE A 210 18.37 -4.70 -15.90
CA PHE A 210 17.25 -3.95 -15.32
C PHE A 210 16.67 -4.64 -14.08
N GLY A 211 16.04 -3.84 -13.21
CA GLY A 211 15.38 -4.27 -11.99
C GLY A 211 14.78 -3.10 -11.22
N ASP A 212 14.19 -3.38 -10.06
CA ASP A 212 13.62 -2.43 -9.10
C ASP A 212 14.19 -2.61 -7.69
#